data_9f804d7bdf4caa9062e8bf627aef9346
#
_entry.id   9f804d7bdf4caa9062e8bf627aef9346
#
_cell.length_a   1.000
_cell.length_b   1.000
_cell.length_c   1.000
_cell.angle_alpha   90.00
_cell.angle_beta   90.00
_cell.angle_gamma   90.00
#
_symmetry.space_group_name_H-M   'P 1'
#
loop_
_entity.id
_entity.type
_entity.pdbx_description
1 polymer ?
#
loop_
_entity_poly.entity_id
_entity_poly.type
_entity_poly.pdbx_seq_one_letter_code
_entity_poly.pdbx_strand_id
1 'polypeptide(L)'
;MRHKEEIRVSRVYNFSAGPAVLPEEVLQEAAAEMMDYKGSGMSVMEMSHRSKWFDDIIKDAEKDLRELMNIPDNYKVLFLQGGASQFF
;
A
#
# COMPACT_ATOMS: atom_id res chain seq x y z
N MET A 1 15.21 6.14 21.53
CA MET A 1 14.54 6.65 21.49
C MET A 1 13.99 7.20 21.90
N ARG A 2 13.68 7.47 21.71
CA ARG A 2 12.93 8.07 21.97
C ARG A 2 11.89 8.37 22.02
N HIS A 3 11.84 8.87 22.15
CA HIS A 3 10.41 8.94 22.23
C HIS A 3 9.79 9.49 21.00
N LYS A 4 8.93 8.70 20.38
CA LYS A 4 8.32 9.08 19.14
C LYS A 4 7.35 10.21 19.31
N GLU A 5 6.66 10.23 20.45
CA GLU A 5 5.69 11.28 20.65
C GLU A 5 6.34 12.64 20.86
N GLU A 6 7.65 12.66 21.10
CA GLU A 6 8.37 13.90 21.22
C GLU A 6 8.79 14.47 19.88
N ILE A 7 8.68 13.66 18.83
CA ILE A 7 9.04 14.09 17.49
C ILE A 7 7.78 14.20 16.70
N ARG A 8 7.31 15.42 16.54
CA ARG A 8 6.11 15.68 15.79
C ARG A 8 6.47 16.29 14.48
N VAL A 9 6.13 15.60 13.41
CA VAL A 9 6.37 16.07 12.06
C VAL A 9 5.05 16.61 11.53
N SER A 10 5.08 17.85 11.06
CA SER A 10 3.92 18.42 10.42
C SER A 10 3.76 17.80 9.05
N ARG A 11 2.61 17.21 8.80
CA ARG A 11 2.33 16.60 7.51
C ARG A 11 1.80 17.65 6.55
N VAL A 12 2.17 17.55 5.31
CA VAL A 12 1.73 18.50 4.30
C VAL A 12 0.66 17.86 3.42
N TYR A 13 -0.14 18.72 2.80
CA TYR A 13 -1.14 18.25 1.84
C TYR A 13 -0.45 18.08 0.50
N ASN A 14 -0.03 16.86 0.21
CA ASN A 14 0.72 16.56 -1.00
C ASN A 14 -0.16 15.75 -1.94
N PHE A 15 -0.48 16.34 -3.08
CA PHE A 15 -1.33 15.70 -4.09
C PHE A 15 -0.55 15.50 -5.39
N SER A 16 0.73 15.23 -5.30
CA SER A 16 1.54 14.95 -6.48
C SER A 16 1.05 13.70 -7.18
N ALA A 17 1.27 13.65 -8.49
CA ALA A 17 0.90 12.48 -9.27
C ALA A 17 1.84 11.32 -8.90
N GLY A 18 1.28 10.28 -8.32
CA GLY A 18 2.02 9.14 -7.85
C GLY A 18 2.48 9.30 -6.40
N PRO A 19 3.50 10.12 -6.11
CA PRO A 19 4.04 10.20 -4.75
C PRO A 19 3.24 11.17 -3.88
N ALA A 20 1.99 10.83 -3.61
CA ALA A 20 1.10 11.67 -2.81
C ALA A 20 1.17 11.28 -1.33
N VAL A 21 0.53 12.08 -0.50
CA VAL A 21 0.49 11.84 0.94
C VAL A 21 -0.24 10.53 1.23
N LEU A 22 0.27 9.80 2.21
CA LEU A 22 -0.34 8.55 2.68
C LEU A 22 -0.75 8.72 4.15
N PRO A 23 -1.73 7.95 4.61
CA PRO A 23 -2.07 7.97 6.03
C PRO A 23 -0.87 7.55 6.88
N GLU A 24 -0.74 8.18 8.05
CA GLU A 24 0.40 7.89 8.92
C GLU A 24 0.43 6.43 9.36
N GLU A 25 -0.73 5.86 9.61
CA GLU A 25 -0.82 4.46 10.02
C GLU A 25 -0.25 3.53 8.96
N VAL A 26 -0.50 3.85 7.70
CA VAL A 26 0.05 3.05 6.58
C VAL A 26 1.57 3.17 6.54
N LEU A 27 2.09 4.39 6.74
CA LEU A 27 3.53 4.60 6.74
C LEU A 27 4.20 3.90 7.91
N GLN A 28 3.57 3.92 9.08
CA GLN A 28 4.10 3.23 10.25
C GLN A 28 4.13 1.72 10.04
N GLU A 29 3.09 1.17 9.48
CA GLU A 29 3.04 -0.25 9.19
C GLU A 29 4.09 -0.64 8.16
N ALA A 30 4.24 0.15 7.11
CA ALA A 30 5.26 -0.10 6.10
C ALA A 30 6.66 -0.05 6.69
N ALA A 31 6.90 0.92 7.57
CA ALA A 31 8.21 1.05 8.23
C ALA A 31 8.50 -0.17 9.10
N ALA A 32 7.51 -0.66 9.82
CA ALA A 32 7.69 -1.82 10.69
C ALA A 32 7.99 -3.09 9.90
N GLU A 33 7.53 -3.16 8.66
CA GLU A 33 7.71 -4.34 7.82
C GLU A 33 8.83 -4.18 6.79
N MET A 34 9.59 -3.09 6.88
CA MET A 34 10.57 -2.75 5.85
C MET A 34 11.68 -3.80 5.72
N MET A 35 12.07 -4.43 6.82
CA MET A 35 13.14 -5.43 6.80
C MET A 35 12.61 -6.85 6.71
N ASP A 36 11.37 -7.06 7.12
CA ASP A 36 10.85 -8.42 7.22
C ASP A 36 9.33 -8.40 7.21
N TYR A 37 8.76 -8.58 6.04
CA TYR A 37 7.32 -8.69 5.92
C TYR A 37 6.91 -10.11 6.27
N LYS A 38 6.27 -10.28 7.42
CA LYS A 38 5.65 -11.53 7.87
C LYS A 38 6.60 -12.75 7.79
N GLY A 39 7.86 -12.55 8.14
CA GLY A 39 8.82 -13.63 8.16
C GLY A 39 9.47 -13.93 6.83
N SER A 40 9.20 -13.12 5.80
CA SER A 40 9.77 -13.33 4.48
C SER A 40 11.24 -12.92 4.41
N GLY A 41 11.71 -12.11 5.35
CA GLY A 41 13.08 -11.59 5.33
C GLY A 41 13.29 -10.47 4.34
N MET A 42 12.22 -9.89 3.82
CA MET A 42 12.33 -8.80 2.84
C MET A 42 11.14 -7.88 2.97
N SER A 43 11.28 -6.67 2.43
CA SER A 43 10.17 -5.73 2.36
C SER A 43 9.28 -6.06 1.18
N VAL A 44 8.06 -5.51 1.18
CA VAL A 44 7.16 -5.67 0.04
C VAL A 44 7.78 -5.09 -1.24
N MET A 45 8.59 -4.04 -1.09
CA MET A 45 9.24 -3.41 -2.25
C MET A 45 10.23 -4.33 -2.95
N GLU A 46 10.74 -5.34 -2.25
CA GLU A 46 11.73 -6.27 -2.78
C GLU A 46 11.12 -7.54 -3.35
N MET A 47 9.82 -7.70 -3.24
CA MET A 47 9.16 -8.94 -3.64
C MET A 47 8.90 -8.98 -5.13
N SER A 48 9.06 -10.16 -5.71
CA SER A 48 8.58 -10.41 -7.06
C SER A 48 7.05 -10.41 -7.04
N HIS A 49 6.45 -9.82 -8.08
CA HIS A 49 4.99 -9.85 -8.19
C HIS A 49 4.46 -11.26 -8.43
N ARG A 50 5.34 -12.22 -8.68
CA ARG A 50 4.97 -13.62 -8.85
C ARG A 50 5.15 -14.44 -7.58
N SER A 51 5.64 -13.82 -6.50
CA SER A 51 5.84 -14.54 -5.26
C SER A 51 4.51 -14.82 -4.59
N LYS A 52 4.49 -15.88 -3.79
CA LYS A 52 3.31 -16.20 -3.01
C LYS A 52 3.00 -15.09 -2.01
N TRP A 53 4.03 -14.47 -1.46
CA TRP A 53 3.85 -13.35 -0.53
C TRP A 53 3.07 -12.22 -1.17
N PHE A 54 3.48 -11.83 -2.37
CA PHE A 54 2.79 -10.74 -3.05
C PHE A 54 1.41 -11.16 -3.52
N ASP A 55 1.24 -12.41 -3.92
CA ASP A 55 -0.07 -12.90 -4.34
C ASP A 55 -1.10 -12.74 -3.22
N ASP A 56 -0.71 -13.06 -1.98
CA ASP A 56 -1.59 -12.89 -0.84
C ASP A 56 -1.89 -11.40 -0.60
N ILE A 57 -0.89 -10.53 -0.74
CA ILE A 57 -1.08 -9.10 -0.56
C ILE A 57 -2.10 -8.55 -1.55
N ILE A 58 -1.95 -8.89 -2.82
CA ILE A 58 -2.84 -8.34 -3.85
C ILE A 58 -4.27 -8.89 -3.71
N LYS A 59 -4.39 -10.14 -3.29
CA LYS A 59 -5.71 -10.73 -3.07
C LYS A 59 -6.42 -10.09 -1.88
N ASP A 60 -5.67 -9.81 -0.83
CA ASP A 60 -6.23 -9.10 0.32
C ASP A 60 -6.64 -7.68 -0.06
N ALA A 61 -5.85 -7.00 -0.88
CA ALA A 61 -6.18 -5.66 -1.34
C ALA A 61 -7.47 -5.68 -2.15
N GLU A 62 -7.63 -6.65 -3.03
CA GLU A 62 -8.86 -6.77 -3.82
C GLU A 62 -10.06 -7.03 -2.92
N LYS A 63 -9.91 -7.92 -1.96
CA LYS A 63 -10.99 -8.24 -1.02
C LYS A 63 -11.41 -7.00 -0.25
N ASP A 64 -10.43 -6.25 0.24
CA ASP A 64 -10.72 -5.04 1.00
C ASP A 64 -11.45 -4.00 0.16
N LEU A 65 -11.03 -3.81 -1.08
CA LEU A 65 -11.70 -2.88 -1.98
C LEU A 65 -13.14 -3.30 -2.26
N ARG A 66 -13.35 -4.59 -2.47
CA ARG A 66 -14.69 -5.09 -2.70
C ARG A 66 -15.62 -4.83 -1.52
N GLU A 67 -15.10 -5.01 -0.32
CA GLU A 67 -15.88 -4.78 0.90
C GLU A 67 -16.16 -3.30 1.10
N LEU A 68 -15.14 -2.47 0.94
CA LEU A 68 -15.28 -1.04 1.17
C LEU A 68 -16.21 -0.36 0.18
N MET A 69 -16.19 -0.81 -1.06
CA MET A 69 -16.96 -0.18 -2.12
C MET A 69 -18.21 -0.96 -2.51
N ASN A 70 -18.50 -2.06 -1.82
CA ASN A 70 -19.65 -2.92 -2.13
C ASN A 70 -19.66 -3.35 -3.59
N ILE A 71 -18.52 -3.84 -4.08
CA ILE A 71 -18.40 -4.24 -5.48
C ILE A 71 -19.06 -5.60 -5.68
N PRO A 72 -20.06 -5.71 -6.58
CA PRO A 72 -20.71 -7.00 -6.85
C PRO A 72 -19.74 -7.99 -7.50
N ASP A 73 -20.05 -9.28 -7.37
CA ASP A 73 -19.18 -10.34 -7.89
C ASP A 73 -19.05 -10.31 -9.40
N ASN A 74 -20.01 -9.72 -10.11
CA ASN A 74 -19.97 -9.65 -11.57
C ASN A 74 -19.08 -8.53 -12.10
N TYR A 75 -18.43 -7.75 -11.22
CA TYR A 75 -17.46 -6.75 -11.60
C TYR A 75 -16.07 -7.25 -11.27
N LYS A 76 -15.10 -6.95 -12.13
CA LYS A 76 -13.71 -7.30 -11.88
C LYS A 76 -12.95 -6.11 -11.33
N VAL A 77 -12.01 -6.39 -10.43
CA VAL A 77 -11.10 -5.39 -9.91
C VAL A 77 -9.76 -5.61 -10.60
N LEU A 78 -9.26 -4.56 -11.25
CA LEU A 78 -7.99 -4.62 -11.97
C LEU A 78 -7.02 -3.62 -11.37
N PHE A 79 -5.79 -4.07 -11.15
CA PHE A 79 -4.70 -3.21 -10.68
C PHE A 79 -3.79 -2.94 -11.87
N LEU A 80 -3.90 -1.74 -12.42
CA LEU A 80 -3.18 -1.38 -13.64
C LEU A 80 -2.16 -0.31 -13.33
N GLN A 81 -1.03 -0.36 -14.03
CA GLN A 81 -0.03 0.69 -13.91
C GLN A 81 -0.42 1.86 -14.82
N GLY A 82 0.13 3.05 -14.50
CA GLY A 82 -0.07 4.21 -15.34
C GLY A 82 -0.59 5.39 -14.55
N GLY A 83 -0.57 6.55 -15.17
CA GLY A 83 -1.12 7.77 -14.60
C GLY A 83 -2.33 8.22 -15.40
N ALA A 84 -2.80 9.45 -15.13
CA ALA A 84 -3.98 9.98 -15.79
C ALA A 84 -3.82 10.01 -17.30
N SER A 85 -2.64 10.32 -17.79
CA SER A 85 -2.40 10.39 -19.24
C SER A 85 -2.52 9.03 -19.91
N GLN A 86 -2.41 7.95 -19.17
CA GLN A 86 -2.56 6.61 -19.73
C GLN A 86 -3.99 6.33 -20.18
N PHE A 87 -4.96 7.00 -19.58
CA PHE A 87 -6.37 6.70 -19.79
C PHE A 87 -7.06 7.75 -20.66
N PHE A 88 -6.31 8.70 -21.17
CA PHE A 88 -6.79 9.72 -22.06
C PHE A 88 -5.96 9.71 -23.34
#